data_8cde39444a5c90c0e8af21a3a87899fc
#
_entry.id   8cde39444a5c90c0e8af21a3a87899fc
#
_cell.length_a   1.000
_cell.length_b   1.000
_cell.length_c   1.000
_cell.angle_alpha   90.00
_cell.angle_beta   90.00
_cell.angle_gamma   90.00
#
_symmetry.space_group_name_H-M   'P 1'
#
loop_
_entity.id
_entity.type
_entity.pdbx_description
1 polymer ?
#
loop_
_entity_poly.entity_id
_entity_poly.type
_entity_poly.pdbx_seq_one_letter_code
_entity_poly.pdbx_strand_id
1 'polypeptide(L)'
;VGKYYKIENDVVVPYNLEISNETKLSLKSMLLDKQSDTNLPDTKQFDEHVSRWANLLNQPIPKIKRMSLDIEVESDLNRIPDPKVAEKKITAVGFEGSDGLKQIFVLRRNGVEEGVNELLPGVKIIFYDETKEKEMILDAFELVQKYPLLITYNGDGFDLPYLYNRADKLGIEREKNPFYMMRDSATLRKGVHLDLYRTMSNRAFQIYVFGQKYTDFSLNSVAN
;
A
#
# COMPACT_ATOMS: atom_id res chain seq x y z
N VAL A 1 18.52 -17.67 -21.32
CA VAL A 1 17.80 -16.46 -21.77
C VAL A 1 16.49 -16.44 -21.03
N GLY A 2 16.31 -15.47 -20.12
CA GLY A 2 15.08 -15.35 -19.35
C GLY A 2 13.91 -14.95 -20.26
N LYS A 3 12.76 -15.57 -20.05
CA LYS A 3 11.52 -15.13 -20.71
C LYS A 3 10.97 -13.95 -19.91
N TYR A 4 10.62 -12.86 -20.59
CA TYR A 4 9.97 -11.72 -20.00
C TYR A 4 8.47 -11.80 -20.24
N TYR A 5 7.68 -11.26 -19.30
CA TYR A 5 6.23 -11.25 -19.36
C TYR A 5 5.73 -9.87 -18.98
N LYS A 6 4.63 -9.44 -19.56
CA LYS A 6 3.88 -8.24 -19.19
C LYS A 6 2.44 -8.63 -18.85
N ILE A 7 1.76 -7.76 -18.11
CA ILE A 7 0.34 -7.94 -17.83
C ILE A 7 -0.44 -7.05 -18.82
N GLU A 8 -1.27 -7.69 -19.64
CA GLU A 8 -2.22 -7.03 -20.53
C GLU A 8 -3.63 -7.56 -20.23
N ASN A 9 -4.57 -6.67 -19.92
CA ASN A 9 -5.96 -7.02 -19.60
C ASN A 9 -6.06 -8.12 -18.53
N ASP A 10 -5.31 -7.98 -17.44
CA ASP A 10 -5.21 -8.94 -16.33
C ASP A 10 -4.64 -10.33 -16.70
N VAL A 11 -4.09 -10.50 -17.90
CA VAL A 11 -3.45 -11.74 -18.38
C VAL A 11 -1.95 -11.55 -18.50
N VAL A 12 -1.19 -12.53 -18.03
CA VAL A 12 0.28 -12.56 -18.17
C VAL A 12 0.62 -13.03 -19.59
N VAL A 13 1.20 -12.15 -20.40
CA VAL A 13 1.58 -12.44 -21.78
C VAL A 13 3.10 -12.39 -21.96
N PRO A 14 3.68 -13.23 -22.83
CA PRO A 14 5.10 -13.16 -23.16
C PRO A 14 5.45 -11.81 -23.79
N TYR A 15 6.61 -11.27 -23.41
CA TYR A 15 7.07 -9.99 -23.89
C TYR A 15 8.53 -10.05 -24.35
N ASN A 16 8.78 -9.57 -25.57
CA ASN A 16 10.13 -9.39 -26.11
C ASN A 16 10.54 -7.93 -25.90
N LEU A 17 11.59 -7.74 -25.13
CA LEU A 17 12.13 -6.40 -24.85
C LEU A 17 13.29 -6.10 -25.78
N GLU A 18 13.16 -5.09 -26.61
CA GLU A 18 14.27 -4.50 -27.35
C GLU A 18 14.84 -3.31 -26.55
N ILE A 19 16.09 -3.44 -26.11
CA ILE A 19 16.78 -2.38 -25.38
C ILE A 19 17.68 -1.62 -26.34
N SER A 20 17.60 -0.30 -26.29
CA SER A 20 18.50 0.54 -27.05
C SER A 20 19.95 0.33 -26.61
N ASN A 21 20.88 0.41 -27.57
CA ASN A 21 22.31 0.36 -27.26
C ASN A 21 22.73 1.51 -26.33
N GLU A 22 22.08 2.66 -26.40
CA GLU A 22 22.30 3.81 -25.55
C GLU A 22 22.02 3.51 -24.06
N THR A 23 20.91 2.85 -23.75
CA THR A 23 20.58 2.42 -22.39
C THR A 23 21.60 1.40 -21.86
N LYS A 24 22.08 0.46 -22.71
CA LYS A 24 23.12 -0.50 -22.33
C LYS A 24 24.45 0.20 -22.02
N LEU A 25 24.85 1.16 -22.83
CA LEU A 25 26.09 1.93 -22.64
C LEU A 25 26.03 2.80 -21.37
N SER A 26 24.89 3.46 -21.12
CA SER A 26 24.69 4.28 -19.92
C SER A 26 24.77 3.42 -18.65
N LEU A 27 24.11 2.27 -18.60
CA LEU A 27 24.18 1.33 -17.48
C LEU A 27 25.59 0.76 -17.29
N LYS A 28 26.29 0.46 -18.39
CA LYS A 28 27.67 -0.02 -18.36
C LYS A 28 28.59 1.04 -17.74
N SER A 29 28.45 2.30 -18.13
CA SER A 29 29.20 3.44 -17.55
C SER A 29 28.92 3.56 -16.05
N MET A 30 27.65 3.58 -15.63
CA MET A 30 27.28 3.70 -14.23
C MET A 30 27.80 2.55 -13.34
N LEU A 31 27.91 1.34 -13.88
CA LEU A 31 28.43 0.19 -13.15
C LEU A 31 29.95 0.19 -13.08
N LEU A 32 30.63 0.69 -14.11
CA LEU A 32 32.10 0.81 -14.15
C LEU A 32 32.62 1.93 -13.24
N ASP A 33 31.94 3.08 -13.18
CA ASP A 33 32.34 4.21 -12.31
C ASP A 33 32.31 3.89 -10.82
N LYS A 34 31.59 2.85 -10.40
CA LYS A 34 31.50 2.42 -8.99
C LYS A 34 32.46 1.31 -8.60
N GLN A 35 33.19 0.72 -9.54
CA GLN A 35 34.14 -0.36 -9.24
C GLN A 35 35.58 0.19 -9.18
N SER A 36 35.99 0.54 -7.98
CA SER A 36 37.41 0.82 -7.67
C SER A 36 38.26 -0.47 -7.46
N ASP A 37 37.70 -1.66 -7.63
CA ASP A 37 38.38 -2.93 -7.38
C ASP A 37 38.66 -3.72 -8.65
N THR A 38 39.91 -4.15 -8.75
CA THR A 38 40.66 -4.67 -9.89
C THR A 38 40.29 -6.07 -10.40
N ASN A 39 39.15 -6.64 -10.04
CA ASN A 39 38.66 -7.91 -10.55
C ASN A 39 37.41 -7.72 -11.43
N LEU A 40 37.59 -7.20 -12.63
CA LEU A 40 36.54 -7.20 -13.65
C LEU A 40 36.21 -8.66 -14.00
N PRO A 41 34.92 -9.08 -13.87
CA PRO A 41 34.49 -10.36 -14.38
C PRO A 41 34.69 -10.41 -15.90
N ASP A 42 34.83 -11.63 -16.45
CA ASP A 42 34.90 -11.87 -17.88
C ASP A 42 33.91 -10.95 -18.62
N THR A 43 34.45 -10.18 -19.59
CA THR A 43 33.70 -9.14 -20.30
C THR A 43 32.35 -9.62 -20.86
N LYS A 44 32.28 -10.90 -21.24
CA LYS A 44 31.04 -11.52 -21.73
C LYS A 44 29.99 -11.67 -20.61
N GLN A 45 30.38 -12.15 -19.44
CA GLN A 45 29.48 -12.28 -18.28
C GLN A 45 29.02 -10.90 -17.80
N PHE A 46 29.89 -9.90 -17.84
CA PHE A 46 29.55 -8.53 -17.49
C PHE A 46 28.52 -7.94 -18.47
N ASP A 47 28.70 -8.11 -19.77
CA ASP A 47 27.77 -7.64 -20.79
C ASP A 47 26.40 -8.33 -20.71
N GLU A 48 26.38 -9.63 -20.38
CA GLU A 48 25.15 -10.37 -20.11
C GLU A 48 24.44 -9.82 -18.86
N HIS A 49 25.18 -9.49 -17.82
CA HIS A 49 24.65 -8.93 -16.58
C HIS A 49 24.06 -7.53 -16.80
N VAL A 50 24.80 -6.65 -17.49
CA VAL A 50 24.32 -5.31 -17.90
C VAL A 50 23.07 -5.42 -18.74
N SER A 51 23.03 -6.34 -19.71
CA SER A 51 21.86 -6.56 -20.56
C SER A 51 20.64 -7.03 -19.76
N ARG A 52 20.84 -7.87 -18.74
CA ARG A 52 19.77 -8.35 -17.85
C ARG A 52 19.19 -7.20 -17.02
N TRP A 53 20.04 -6.35 -16.43
CA TRP A 53 19.59 -5.19 -15.65
C TRP A 53 18.94 -4.12 -16.51
N ALA A 54 19.50 -3.84 -17.70
CA ALA A 54 18.88 -2.93 -18.65
C ALA A 54 17.48 -3.39 -19.05
N ASN A 55 17.31 -4.72 -19.28
CA ASN A 55 16.01 -5.31 -19.56
C ASN A 55 15.01 -5.09 -18.41
N LEU A 56 15.46 -5.30 -17.17
CA LEU A 56 14.61 -5.12 -16.00
C LEU A 56 14.19 -3.67 -15.80
N LEU A 57 15.14 -2.73 -15.93
CA LEU A 57 14.90 -1.29 -15.68
C LEU A 57 14.10 -0.60 -16.78
N ASN A 58 14.15 -1.11 -18.02
CA ASN A 58 13.36 -0.57 -19.15
C ASN A 58 11.95 -1.16 -19.24
N GLN A 59 11.58 -2.09 -18.37
CA GLN A 59 10.20 -2.59 -18.37
C GLN A 59 9.24 -1.48 -17.91
N PRO A 60 8.13 -1.26 -18.62
CA PRO A 60 7.11 -0.38 -18.12
C PRO A 60 6.62 -0.90 -16.77
N ILE A 61 6.52 0.00 -15.79
CA ILE A 61 5.97 -0.34 -14.49
C ILE A 61 4.54 -0.86 -14.71
N PRO A 62 4.22 -2.10 -14.33
CA PRO A 62 2.88 -2.63 -14.52
C PRO A 62 1.87 -1.75 -13.78
N LYS A 63 0.74 -1.47 -14.41
CA LYS A 63 -0.38 -0.76 -13.77
C LYS A 63 -1.04 -1.70 -12.77
N ILE A 64 -0.43 -1.88 -11.61
CA ILE A 64 -1.01 -2.68 -10.54
C ILE A 64 -2.14 -1.90 -9.91
N LYS A 65 -3.34 -2.51 -9.85
CA LYS A 65 -4.45 -1.98 -9.06
C LYS A 65 -4.03 -1.86 -7.60
N ARG A 66 -4.13 -0.67 -7.05
CA ARG A 66 -3.79 -0.37 -5.66
C ARG A 66 -4.90 0.44 -5.02
N MET A 67 -5.02 0.29 -3.72
CA MET A 67 -5.98 1.00 -2.88
C MET A 67 -5.26 1.56 -1.67
N SER A 68 -5.55 2.79 -1.28
CA SER A 68 -5.27 3.29 0.05
C SER A 68 -6.48 3.06 0.96
N LEU A 69 -6.20 2.81 2.25
CA LEU A 69 -7.19 2.62 3.29
C LEU A 69 -6.77 3.37 4.53
N ASP A 70 -7.74 3.98 5.19
CA ASP A 70 -7.61 4.64 6.49
C ASP A 70 -8.91 4.43 7.29
N ILE A 71 -8.85 4.40 8.63
CA ILE A 71 -10.01 4.23 9.49
C ILE A 71 -10.12 5.35 10.52
N GLU A 72 -11.37 5.65 10.90
CA GLU A 72 -11.68 6.48 12.05
C GLU A 72 -12.39 5.64 13.10
N VAL A 73 -12.02 5.82 14.36
CA VAL A 73 -12.60 5.08 15.48
C VAL A 73 -13.14 6.03 16.54
N GLU A 74 -14.18 5.59 17.22
CA GLU A 74 -14.68 6.30 18.39
C GLU A 74 -13.60 6.34 19.48
N SER A 75 -13.36 7.52 20.05
CA SER A 75 -12.35 7.69 21.10
C SER A 75 -12.89 8.53 22.25
N ASP A 76 -12.41 8.24 23.46
CA ASP A 76 -12.61 9.12 24.61
C ASP A 76 -11.63 10.31 24.51
N LEU A 77 -11.98 11.43 25.12
CA LEU A 77 -11.13 12.62 25.13
C LEU A 77 -9.69 12.28 25.57
N ASN A 78 -8.72 12.63 24.73
CA ASN A 78 -7.28 12.47 25.00
C ASN A 78 -6.78 11.01 25.12
N ARG A 79 -7.50 10.03 24.61
CA ARG A 79 -7.05 8.64 24.62
C ARG A 79 -7.17 8.02 23.25
N ILE A 80 -6.03 7.60 22.69
CA ILE A 80 -6.00 6.80 21.47
C ILE A 80 -6.44 5.36 21.82
N PRO A 81 -7.47 4.81 21.17
CA PRO A 81 -7.91 3.44 21.41
C PRO A 81 -6.80 2.42 21.10
N ASP A 82 -6.67 1.40 21.94
CA ASP A 82 -5.69 0.32 21.73
C ASP A 82 -6.15 -0.58 20.57
N PRO A 83 -5.39 -0.68 19.47
CA PRO A 83 -5.77 -1.50 18.32
C PRO A 83 -5.77 -3.01 18.64
N LYS A 84 -5.06 -3.46 19.66
CA LYS A 84 -5.07 -4.87 20.09
C LYS A 84 -6.36 -5.22 20.83
N VAL A 85 -6.90 -4.28 21.55
CA VAL A 85 -8.16 -4.43 22.27
C VAL A 85 -9.35 -4.15 21.36
N ALA A 86 -9.28 -3.14 20.48
CA ALA A 86 -10.30 -2.71 19.54
C ALA A 86 -11.71 -2.61 20.18
N GLU A 87 -11.80 -1.91 21.31
CA GLU A 87 -13.02 -1.88 22.14
C GLU A 87 -14.09 -0.98 21.52
N LYS A 88 -13.68 0.16 20.97
CA LYS A 88 -14.57 1.19 20.42
C LYS A 88 -15.01 0.86 19.00
N LYS A 89 -16.13 1.44 18.58
CA LYS A 89 -16.65 1.25 17.22
C LYS A 89 -15.74 1.93 16.18
N ILE A 90 -15.64 1.31 15.02
CA ILE A 90 -15.12 1.98 13.82
C ILE A 90 -16.23 2.86 13.28
N THR A 91 -15.96 4.16 13.16
CA THR A 91 -16.93 5.16 12.76
C THR A 91 -16.87 5.51 11.29
N ALA A 92 -15.71 5.36 10.67
CA ALA A 92 -15.55 5.49 9.23
C ALA A 92 -14.42 4.63 8.70
N VAL A 93 -14.52 4.26 7.41
CA VAL A 93 -13.45 3.63 6.64
C VAL A 93 -13.36 4.34 5.30
N GLY A 94 -12.20 4.94 5.01
CA GLY A 94 -11.93 5.66 3.77
C GLY A 94 -11.15 4.82 2.78
N PHE A 95 -11.48 4.95 1.49
CA PHE A 95 -10.83 4.22 0.40
C PHE A 95 -10.56 5.13 -0.79
N GLU A 96 -9.36 5.02 -1.36
CA GLU A 96 -9.02 5.60 -2.65
C GLU A 96 -8.31 4.57 -3.52
N GLY A 97 -8.89 4.26 -4.67
CA GLY A 97 -8.38 3.28 -5.63
C GLY A 97 -7.70 3.93 -6.83
N SER A 98 -6.66 3.27 -7.36
CA SER A 98 -5.94 3.72 -8.57
C SER A 98 -6.79 3.69 -9.84
N ASP A 99 -7.97 3.08 -9.79
CA ASP A 99 -8.98 3.02 -10.85
C ASP A 99 -10.04 4.12 -10.75
N GLY A 100 -9.81 5.10 -9.88
CA GLY A 100 -10.71 6.24 -9.67
C GLY A 100 -11.75 6.03 -8.58
N LEU A 101 -11.73 4.90 -7.87
CA LEU A 101 -12.57 4.70 -6.69
C LEU A 101 -12.23 5.76 -5.64
N LYS A 102 -13.25 6.49 -5.15
CA LYS A 102 -13.17 7.34 -3.97
C LYS A 102 -14.42 7.09 -3.14
N GLN A 103 -14.27 6.46 -2.00
CA GLN A 103 -15.40 5.98 -1.22
C GLN A 103 -15.13 6.05 0.27
N ILE A 104 -16.15 6.44 1.03
CA ILE A 104 -16.12 6.44 2.49
C ILE A 104 -17.33 5.67 2.99
N PHE A 105 -17.11 4.72 3.88
CA PHE A 105 -18.15 4.07 4.69
C PHE A 105 -18.24 4.82 6.01
N VAL A 106 -19.44 5.18 6.43
CA VAL A 106 -19.68 5.96 7.66
C VAL A 106 -20.74 5.25 8.50
N LEU A 107 -20.39 4.99 9.75
CA LEU A 107 -21.35 4.49 10.72
C LEU A 107 -22.10 5.67 11.34
N ARG A 108 -23.44 5.72 11.21
CA ARG A 108 -24.28 6.73 11.84
C ARG A 108 -24.12 6.70 13.35
N ARG A 109 -24.18 7.85 13.96
CA ARG A 109 -24.13 8.01 15.42
C ARG A 109 -25.27 8.90 15.88
N ASN A 110 -25.91 8.53 16.99
CA ASN A 110 -26.95 9.33 17.58
C ASN A 110 -26.44 10.75 17.93
N GLY A 111 -27.18 11.77 17.55
CA GLY A 111 -26.85 13.17 17.81
C GLY A 111 -25.80 13.76 16.87
N VAL A 112 -25.39 13.03 15.82
CA VAL A 112 -24.50 13.54 14.78
C VAL A 112 -25.30 13.67 13.49
N GLU A 113 -25.44 14.90 13.00
CA GLU A 113 -26.10 15.17 11.72
C GLU A 113 -25.19 14.81 10.55
N GLU A 114 -25.81 14.30 9.47
CA GLU A 114 -25.09 14.06 8.22
C GLU A 114 -24.78 15.41 7.56
N GLY A 115 -23.50 15.74 7.46
CA GLY A 115 -23.06 16.97 6.79
C GLY A 115 -23.18 16.86 5.27
N VAL A 116 -23.28 18.02 4.61
CA VAL A 116 -23.15 18.12 3.15
C VAL A 116 -21.68 18.10 2.76
N ASN A 117 -21.30 17.19 1.86
CA ASN A 117 -19.91 17.03 1.47
C ASN A 117 -19.53 17.92 0.28
N GLU A 118 -19.44 19.22 0.51
CA GLU A 118 -18.99 20.19 -0.52
C GLU A 118 -17.48 20.17 -0.74
N LEU A 119 -16.72 19.69 0.25
CA LEU A 119 -15.25 19.72 0.24
C LEU A 119 -14.59 18.54 -0.48
N LEU A 120 -15.34 17.48 -0.79
CA LEU A 120 -14.81 16.27 -1.38
C LEU A 120 -15.57 15.88 -2.67
N PRO A 121 -15.47 16.65 -3.75
CA PRO A 121 -16.18 16.37 -4.98
C PRO A 121 -15.76 14.99 -5.54
N GLY A 122 -16.76 14.20 -5.92
CA GLY A 122 -16.55 12.87 -6.50
C GLY A 122 -16.32 11.74 -5.49
N VAL A 123 -16.38 12.01 -4.18
CA VAL A 123 -16.33 10.97 -3.16
C VAL A 123 -17.72 10.41 -2.91
N LYS A 124 -17.87 9.09 -3.00
CA LYS A 124 -19.12 8.38 -2.67
C LYS A 124 -19.14 8.07 -1.17
N ILE A 125 -20.11 8.61 -0.44
CA ILE A 125 -20.35 8.28 0.97
C ILE A 125 -21.45 7.25 1.07
N ILE A 126 -21.21 6.18 1.83
CA ILE A 126 -22.19 5.13 2.14
C ILE A 126 -22.39 5.11 3.64
N PHE A 127 -23.63 5.34 4.06
CA PHE A 127 -23.99 5.38 5.47
C PHE A 127 -24.53 4.02 5.92
N TYR A 128 -24.08 3.57 7.08
CA TYR A 128 -24.57 2.40 7.80
C TYR A 128 -25.23 2.84 9.09
N ASP A 129 -26.35 2.22 9.45
CA ASP A 129 -27.00 2.49 10.73
C ASP A 129 -26.10 2.11 11.91
N GLU A 130 -26.25 2.76 13.04
CA GLU A 130 -25.37 2.59 14.21
C GLU A 130 -25.18 1.13 14.66
N THR A 131 -26.17 0.28 14.42
CA THR A 131 -26.15 -1.15 14.75
C THR A 131 -25.47 -2.02 13.69
N LYS A 132 -25.13 -1.46 12.54
CA LYS A 132 -24.62 -2.18 11.34
C LYS A 132 -23.12 -2.08 11.14
N GLU A 133 -22.36 -1.89 12.22
CA GLU A 133 -20.89 -1.85 12.15
C GLU A 133 -20.31 -3.13 11.54
N LYS A 134 -20.87 -4.29 11.90
CA LYS A 134 -20.45 -5.59 11.34
C LYS A 134 -20.60 -5.65 9.83
N GLU A 135 -21.73 -5.17 9.29
CA GLU A 135 -22.00 -5.12 7.87
C GLU A 135 -21.02 -4.17 7.17
N MET A 136 -20.81 -2.98 7.72
CA MET A 136 -19.84 -2.00 7.22
C MET A 136 -18.42 -2.58 7.10
N ILE A 137 -17.97 -3.32 8.11
CA ILE A 137 -16.63 -3.96 8.09
C ILE A 137 -16.58 -5.09 7.06
N LEU A 138 -17.63 -5.88 6.90
CA LEU A 138 -17.70 -6.93 5.89
C LEU A 138 -17.62 -6.34 4.48
N ASP A 139 -18.37 -5.29 4.19
CA ASP A 139 -18.33 -4.59 2.90
C ASP A 139 -16.94 -3.97 2.64
N ALA A 140 -16.31 -3.44 3.70
CA ALA A 140 -14.93 -2.95 3.62
C ALA A 140 -13.94 -4.08 3.26
N PHE A 141 -14.08 -5.24 3.86
CA PHE A 141 -13.26 -6.41 3.56
C PHE A 141 -13.46 -6.92 2.13
N GLU A 142 -14.69 -6.95 1.65
CA GLU A 142 -14.98 -7.31 0.26
C GLU A 142 -14.36 -6.31 -0.73
N LEU A 143 -14.36 -5.01 -0.39
CA LEU A 143 -13.77 -3.98 -1.23
C LEU A 143 -12.24 -4.11 -1.27
N VAL A 144 -11.59 -4.31 -0.12
CA VAL A 144 -10.14 -4.53 -0.03
C VAL A 144 -9.68 -5.73 -0.88
N GLN A 145 -10.45 -6.81 -0.90
CA GLN A 145 -10.11 -8.02 -1.67
C GLN A 145 -10.10 -7.81 -3.20
N LYS A 146 -10.65 -6.72 -3.71
CA LYS A 146 -10.64 -6.38 -5.14
C LYS A 146 -9.32 -5.75 -5.59
N TYR A 147 -8.43 -5.46 -4.66
CA TYR A 147 -7.16 -4.78 -4.93
C TYR A 147 -5.98 -5.64 -4.45
N PRO A 148 -5.07 -6.01 -5.37
CA PRO A 148 -3.91 -6.83 -5.02
C PRO A 148 -2.85 -6.08 -4.21
N LEU A 149 -2.88 -4.74 -4.19
CA LEU A 149 -1.96 -3.90 -3.41
C LEU A 149 -2.76 -2.94 -2.53
N LEU A 150 -2.61 -3.10 -1.22
CA LEU A 150 -3.12 -2.19 -0.21
C LEU A 150 -2.00 -1.29 0.29
N ILE A 151 -2.26 0.00 0.36
CA ILE A 151 -1.34 1.02 0.86
C ILE A 151 -1.97 1.65 2.10
N THR A 152 -1.18 1.81 3.15
CA THR A 152 -1.59 2.53 4.36
C THR A 152 -0.48 3.45 4.83
N TYR A 153 -0.78 4.33 5.76
CA TYR A 153 0.20 5.13 6.49
C TYR A 153 0.11 4.81 7.98
N ASN A 154 1.09 4.09 8.52
CA ASN A 154 1.08 3.53 9.88
C ASN A 154 -0.05 2.48 10.12
N GLY A 155 -0.56 1.90 9.04
CA GLY A 155 -1.62 0.89 9.14
C GLY A 155 -1.21 -0.38 9.85
N ASP A 156 0.07 -0.73 9.85
CA ASP A 156 0.63 -1.82 10.67
C ASP A 156 0.51 -1.53 12.17
N GLY A 157 0.60 -0.24 12.54
CA GLY A 157 0.54 0.19 13.94
C GLY A 157 -0.87 0.38 14.47
N PHE A 158 -1.83 0.69 13.60
CA PHE A 158 -3.18 1.04 14.04
C PHE A 158 -4.30 0.43 13.21
N ASP A 159 -4.48 0.82 11.94
CA ASP A 159 -5.67 0.53 11.15
C ASP A 159 -5.95 -0.96 10.99
N LEU A 160 -4.96 -1.72 10.54
CA LEU A 160 -5.15 -3.13 10.21
C LEU A 160 -5.28 -4.00 11.45
N PRO A 161 -4.49 -3.81 12.53
CA PRO A 161 -4.73 -4.48 13.81
C PRO A 161 -6.10 -4.15 14.40
N TYR A 162 -6.53 -2.88 14.27
CA TYR A 162 -7.83 -2.47 14.78
C TYR A 162 -8.97 -3.17 14.03
N LEU A 163 -8.97 -3.11 12.70
CA LEU A 163 -9.93 -3.81 11.85
C LEU A 163 -9.95 -5.31 12.12
N TYR A 164 -8.78 -5.93 12.25
CA TYR A 164 -8.65 -7.36 12.52
C TYR A 164 -9.31 -7.74 13.85
N ASN A 165 -8.93 -7.06 14.94
CA ASN A 165 -9.40 -7.38 16.28
C ASN A 165 -10.87 -6.96 16.48
N ARG A 166 -11.31 -5.86 15.84
CA ARG A 166 -12.72 -5.44 15.87
C ARG A 166 -13.62 -6.44 15.15
N ALA A 167 -13.19 -6.96 14.03
CA ALA A 167 -13.90 -8.01 13.30
C ALA A 167 -14.09 -9.27 14.15
N ASP A 168 -13.05 -9.69 14.88
CA ASP A 168 -13.11 -10.85 15.79
C ASP A 168 -14.14 -10.61 16.93
N LYS A 169 -14.13 -9.41 17.53
CA LYS A 169 -15.12 -9.02 18.55
C LYS A 169 -16.56 -8.99 18.04
N LEU A 170 -16.77 -8.63 16.79
CA LEU A 170 -18.11 -8.63 16.18
C LEU A 170 -18.52 -10.02 15.66
N GLY A 171 -17.70 -11.03 15.90
CA GLY A 171 -17.96 -12.40 15.45
C GLY A 171 -17.97 -12.51 13.93
N ILE A 172 -17.08 -11.78 13.23
CA ILE A 172 -16.83 -11.98 11.80
C ILE A 172 -15.92 -13.20 11.65
N GLU A 173 -16.33 -14.14 10.81
CA GLU A 173 -15.57 -15.34 10.52
C GLU A 173 -14.17 -14.99 9.97
N ARG A 174 -13.14 -15.68 10.46
CA ARG A 174 -11.74 -15.38 10.06
C ARG A 174 -11.48 -15.54 8.57
N GLU A 175 -12.23 -16.38 7.90
CA GLU A 175 -12.14 -16.61 6.45
C GLU A 175 -12.57 -15.37 5.65
N LYS A 176 -13.48 -14.56 6.20
CA LYS A 176 -13.95 -13.32 5.60
C LYS A 176 -13.00 -12.15 5.84
N ASN A 177 -12.12 -12.26 6.85
CA ASN A 177 -11.14 -11.23 7.14
C ASN A 177 -9.96 -11.33 6.16
N PRO A 178 -9.70 -10.30 5.32
CA PRO A 178 -8.62 -10.33 4.34
C PRO A 178 -7.23 -10.20 4.96
N PHE A 179 -7.15 -9.82 6.24
CA PHE A 179 -5.89 -9.56 6.90
C PHE A 179 -5.36 -10.78 7.63
N TYR A 180 -4.05 -10.83 7.71
CA TYR A 180 -3.30 -11.77 8.51
C TYR A 180 -2.34 -10.99 9.40
N MET A 181 -2.42 -11.17 10.72
CA MET A 181 -1.55 -10.48 11.67
C MET A 181 -0.28 -11.27 11.90
N MET A 182 0.86 -10.62 11.68
CA MET A 182 2.18 -11.08 12.10
C MET A 182 2.59 -10.34 13.39
N ARG A 183 3.79 -10.60 13.89
CA ARG A 183 4.26 -10.00 15.14
C ARG A 183 4.24 -8.47 15.11
N ASP A 184 4.74 -7.88 14.03
CA ASP A 184 4.95 -6.44 13.92
C ASP A 184 4.41 -5.86 12.61
N SER A 185 3.57 -6.60 11.89
CA SER A 185 3.01 -6.18 10.60
C SER A 185 1.71 -6.91 10.31
N ALA A 186 0.91 -6.30 9.43
CA ALA A 186 -0.25 -6.94 8.83
C ALA A 186 0.05 -7.29 7.36
N THR A 187 -0.55 -8.34 6.88
CA THR A 187 -0.46 -8.74 5.47
C THR A 187 -1.83 -9.14 4.95
N LEU A 188 -2.01 -9.06 3.64
CA LEU A 188 -3.21 -9.55 2.98
C LEU A 188 -3.13 -11.06 2.74
N ARG A 189 -4.24 -11.76 2.90
CA ARG A 189 -4.35 -13.17 2.50
C ARG A 189 -4.16 -13.38 1.01
N LYS A 190 -4.63 -12.42 0.21
CA LYS A 190 -4.52 -12.40 -1.26
C LYS A 190 -4.06 -11.01 -1.69
N GLY A 191 -2.76 -10.79 -1.76
CA GLY A 191 -2.22 -9.51 -2.13
C GLY A 191 -1.02 -9.09 -1.31
N VAL A 192 -0.64 -7.84 -1.44
CA VAL A 192 0.50 -7.23 -0.75
C VAL A 192 0.02 -6.02 0.02
N HIS A 193 0.43 -5.88 1.26
CA HIS A 193 0.26 -4.66 2.04
C HIS A 193 1.59 -3.90 2.10
N LEU A 194 1.52 -2.60 1.87
CA LEU A 194 2.65 -1.67 1.96
C LEU A 194 2.30 -0.55 2.95
N ASP A 195 2.97 -0.55 4.09
CA ASP A 195 2.90 0.56 5.04
C ASP A 195 3.95 1.62 4.68
N LEU A 196 3.49 2.78 4.22
CA LEU A 196 4.37 3.88 3.81
C LEU A 196 5.12 4.49 4.99
N TYR A 197 4.57 4.49 6.19
CA TYR A 197 5.28 4.96 7.37
C TYR A 197 6.58 4.20 7.60
N ARG A 198 6.57 2.87 7.43
CA ARG A 198 7.79 2.04 7.53
C ARG A 198 8.81 2.37 6.45
N THR A 199 8.36 2.67 5.25
CA THR A 199 9.23 3.09 4.15
C THR A 199 9.85 4.44 4.46
N MET A 200 9.04 5.43 4.87
CA MET A 200 9.49 6.78 5.15
C MET A 200 10.38 6.87 6.38
N SER A 201 10.12 6.09 7.42
CA SER A 201 10.94 6.05 8.64
C SER A 201 12.20 5.19 8.51
N ASN A 202 12.38 4.43 7.42
CA ASN A 202 13.54 3.59 7.22
C ASN A 202 14.81 4.43 7.02
N ARG A 203 15.83 4.21 7.87
CA ARG A 203 17.06 4.99 7.88
C ARG A 203 17.83 4.96 6.54
N ALA A 204 17.82 3.84 5.84
CA ALA A 204 18.46 3.73 4.55
C ALA A 204 17.75 4.60 3.50
N PHE A 205 16.42 4.57 3.46
CA PHE A 205 15.64 5.46 2.59
C PHE A 205 15.85 6.93 2.95
N GLN A 206 15.88 7.27 4.25
CA GLN A 206 16.13 8.64 4.69
C GLN A 206 17.47 9.17 4.19
N ILE A 207 18.52 8.38 4.27
CA ILE A 207 19.87 8.81 3.87
C ILE A 207 20.04 8.79 2.36
N TYR A 208 19.71 7.66 1.71
CA TYR A 208 20.12 7.42 0.32
C TYR A 208 19.08 7.86 -0.72
N VAL A 209 17.79 7.94 -0.34
CA VAL A 209 16.73 8.33 -1.26
C VAL A 209 16.29 9.76 -1.02
N PHE A 210 16.05 10.13 0.25
CA PHE A 210 15.49 11.42 0.62
C PHE A 210 16.54 12.45 1.08
N GLY A 211 17.84 12.09 1.17
CA GLY A 211 18.90 13.00 1.58
C GLY A 211 18.68 13.63 2.96
N GLN A 212 18.03 12.91 3.88
CA GLN A 212 17.67 13.36 5.23
C GLN A 212 16.68 14.57 5.23
N LYS A 213 15.87 14.71 4.19
CA LYS A 213 14.89 15.82 4.07
C LYS A 213 13.86 15.82 5.19
N TYR A 214 13.43 14.65 5.65
CA TYR A 214 12.35 14.52 6.63
C TYR A 214 12.91 14.33 8.04
N THR A 215 12.56 15.23 8.94
CA THR A 215 12.89 15.15 10.39
C THR A 215 11.71 14.62 11.21
N ASP A 216 10.49 14.73 10.67
CA ASP A 216 9.25 14.23 11.21
C ASP A 216 8.57 13.35 10.14
N PHE A 217 8.06 12.20 10.55
CA PHE A 217 7.43 11.20 9.68
C PHE A 217 5.90 11.17 9.85
N SER A 218 5.28 12.25 10.30
CA SER A 218 3.83 12.36 10.22
C SER A 218 3.38 12.41 8.76
N LEU A 219 2.17 11.94 8.48
CA LEU A 219 1.62 11.98 7.11
C LEU A 219 1.64 13.41 6.56
N ASN A 220 1.31 14.40 7.38
CA ASN A 220 1.32 15.80 6.99
C ASN A 220 2.71 16.30 6.55
N SER A 221 3.76 15.90 7.28
CA SER A 221 5.14 16.31 6.97
C SER A 221 5.69 15.63 5.72
N VAL A 222 5.22 14.44 5.39
CA VAL A 222 5.69 13.65 4.25
C VAL A 222 4.91 13.97 2.98
N ALA A 223 3.64 14.38 3.09
CA ALA A 223 2.77 14.68 1.96
C ALA A 223 2.95 16.12 1.41
N ASN A 224 3.62 17.01 2.15
CA ASN A 224 3.99 18.39 1.76
C ASN A 224 5.45 18.46 1.31
#